data_00480d1ed322b73e8eefa5b5affb782a
#
_entry.id   00480d1ed322b73e8eefa5b5affb782a
#
_cell.length_a   1.000
_cell.length_b   1.000
_cell.length_c   1.000
_cell.angle_alpha   90.00
_cell.angle_beta   90.00
_cell.angle_gamma   90.00
#
_symmetry.space_group_name_H-M   'P 1'
#
loop_
_entity.id
_entity.type
_entity.pdbx_description
1 polymer ?
#
loop_
_entity_poly.entity_id
_entity_poly.type
_entity_poly.pdbx_seq_one_letter_code
_entity_poly.pdbx_strand_id
1 'polypeptide(L)'
;MNLRNKLAAMAVMSALGALCLPAGAQTIRVANQGDALSLDPHSLNETLQISVDLNVYDALTDRNKDLSLAPSLATSWRQTSPTVWRFELRKNVKFHDGTPFTADDVLFSITRAAGDGSDVKAKVNDIKEVRKVNDHAVDIETKGPFAILPDVLSDLAIMSKKWCEENKAEKPVDRRKGIENTASFKANGTGPFRVRERQPNVRTVFVRNVTYWGKIDSNAQEVIFTPIANSATRVAALMSGEIDVMEPVPVQDIARINASPNAQVVVGPELRTIFLGMDQKRDELLYSSVKGKNPFKDKRVRQAFYQAIDITGIQRTVMRGASRPTGLMVGPGINGWTEAQDKRLPQDVEGAKKLLADAGYPNGFEVTMNCPNDRYVNDGQICQSVAANLARIGVKINLAAETKGTYFPKILRRDTSFYLLGWTPTTYDSHNALDALMRCPDDKTGDGQFNLGSYCNPKLDELIGKIKSSTDKTERMAMIKEAFTIHGDDIGHLPLHQQSLAWGVSKKVALTQRADNFMPFKWMSIQAPVKP
;
A
#
# COMPACT_ATOMS: atom_id res chain seq x y z
N MET A 1 -30.61 46.11 -57.64
CA MET A 1 -29.81 44.97 -57.13
C MET A 1 -30.63 44.28 -56.05
N ASN A 2 -31.08 43.09 -56.36
CA ASN A 2 -32.27 42.47 -55.75
C ASN A 2 -32.07 41.91 -54.33
N LEU A 3 -33.04 42.15 -53.49
CA LEU A 3 -33.18 41.69 -52.10
C LEU A 3 -33.03 40.16 -51.92
N ARG A 4 -33.16 39.39 -52.97
CA ARG A 4 -33.03 37.91 -53.00
C ARG A 4 -31.60 37.42 -52.82
N ASN A 5 -30.58 38.19 -53.20
CA ASN A 5 -29.17 37.79 -53.10
C ASN A 5 -28.54 38.08 -51.70
N LYS A 6 -29.21 38.85 -50.85
CA LYS A 6 -28.76 39.06 -49.44
C LYS A 6 -29.25 37.99 -48.49
N LEU A 7 -30.35 37.30 -48.80
CA LEU A 7 -30.88 36.20 -47.99
C LEU A 7 -30.11 34.87 -48.22
N ALA A 8 -29.53 34.65 -49.40
CA ALA A 8 -28.74 33.46 -49.67
C ALA A 8 -27.33 33.49 -49.00
N ALA A 9 -26.75 34.67 -48.82
CA ALA A 9 -25.44 34.85 -48.15
C ALA A 9 -25.53 34.71 -46.61
N MET A 10 -26.71 34.99 -46.00
CA MET A 10 -26.93 34.81 -44.56
C MET A 10 -27.21 33.36 -44.18
N ALA A 11 -27.74 32.53 -45.07
CA ALA A 11 -28.05 31.12 -44.78
C ALA A 11 -26.81 30.22 -44.85
N VAL A 12 -25.75 30.62 -45.54
CA VAL A 12 -24.49 29.83 -45.63
C VAL A 12 -23.53 30.10 -44.46
N MET A 13 -23.63 31.28 -43.81
CA MET A 13 -22.82 31.58 -42.61
C MET A 13 -23.39 30.98 -41.31
N SER A 14 -24.67 30.56 -41.28
CA SER A 14 -25.28 29.91 -40.10
C SER A 14 -25.08 28.40 -40.07
N ALA A 15 -24.56 27.76 -41.11
CA ALA A 15 -24.37 26.30 -41.18
C ALA A 15 -22.94 25.83 -40.81
N LEU A 16 -21.96 26.73 -40.60
CA LEU A 16 -20.62 26.36 -40.17
C LEU A 16 -20.34 26.60 -38.69
N GLY A 17 -21.33 27.03 -37.89
CA GLY A 17 -21.20 27.31 -36.46
C GLY A 17 -21.62 26.17 -35.52
N ALA A 18 -21.99 25.00 -36.02
CA ALA A 18 -22.62 23.96 -35.21
C ALA A 18 -21.89 22.62 -35.26
N LEU A 19 -20.60 22.55 -35.02
CA LEU A 19 -19.89 21.28 -34.80
C LEU A 19 -18.59 21.45 -33.95
N CYS A 20 -18.63 22.30 -32.95
CA CYS A 20 -17.76 22.15 -31.79
C CYS A 20 -18.64 21.83 -30.59
N LEU A 21 -19.21 20.62 -30.55
CA LEU A 21 -19.52 20.01 -29.25
C LEU A 21 -18.19 19.95 -28.52
N PRO A 22 -18.05 20.57 -27.32
CA PRO A 22 -16.88 20.30 -26.53
C PRO A 22 -16.87 18.78 -26.35
N ALA A 23 -15.83 18.11 -26.81
CA ALA A 23 -15.56 16.75 -26.42
C ALA A 23 -15.59 16.78 -24.89
N GLY A 24 -16.70 16.36 -24.30
CA GLY A 24 -16.91 16.38 -22.84
C GLY A 24 -15.68 15.77 -22.25
N ALA A 25 -14.98 16.50 -21.40
CA ALA A 25 -13.73 16.05 -20.80
C ALA A 25 -13.98 14.64 -20.25
N GLN A 26 -13.29 13.64 -20.80
CA GLN A 26 -13.46 12.25 -20.39
C GLN A 26 -12.90 12.14 -18.96
N THR A 27 -13.77 12.32 -17.98
CA THR A 27 -13.45 12.33 -16.56
C THR A 27 -13.87 11.00 -15.95
N ILE A 28 -12.93 10.37 -15.22
CA ILE A 28 -13.21 9.21 -14.37
C ILE A 28 -13.21 9.69 -12.92
N ARG A 29 -14.28 9.41 -12.18
CA ARG A 29 -14.44 9.78 -10.78
C ARG A 29 -14.21 8.55 -9.91
N VAL A 30 -13.17 8.62 -9.09
CA VAL A 30 -12.72 7.54 -8.21
C VAL A 30 -13.02 7.93 -6.77
N ALA A 31 -13.68 7.06 -6.01
CA ALA A 31 -13.82 7.22 -4.56
C ALA A 31 -13.08 6.10 -3.81
N ASN A 32 -12.37 6.50 -2.77
CA ASN A 32 -11.77 5.58 -1.82
C ASN A 32 -12.29 5.87 -0.41
N GLN A 33 -12.21 4.91 0.52
CA GLN A 33 -12.61 5.15 1.91
C GLN A 33 -11.67 6.10 2.66
N GLY A 34 -10.40 6.20 2.25
CA GLY A 34 -9.40 7.12 2.81
C GLY A 34 -8.78 8.01 1.74
N ASP A 35 -8.00 9.01 2.16
CA ASP A 35 -7.20 9.86 1.28
C ASP A 35 -5.73 9.42 1.26
N ALA A 36 -4.99 9.76 0.19
CA ALA A 36 -3.53 9.82 0.25
C ALA A 36 -3.14 10.94 1.22
N LEU A 37 -2.30 10.64 2.21
CA LEU A 37 -1.99 11.62 3.27
C LEU A 37 -1.02 12.71 2.82
N SER A 38 -0.33 12.51 1.70
CA SER A 38 0.65 13.44 1.13
C SER A 38 0.78 13.19 -0.38
N LEU A 39 1.40 14.09 -1.12
CA LEU A 39 1.91 13.85 -2.48
C LEU A 39 3.44 13.67 -2.49
N ASP A 40 4.07 13.66 -1.30
CA ASP A 40 5.47 13.29 -1.15
C ASP A 40 5.61 11.77 -1.12
N PRO A 41 6.15 11.13 -2.18
CA PRO A 41 6.16 9.68 -2.31
C PRO A 41 7.12 8.98 -1.32
N HIS A 42 7.96 9.74 -0.61
CA HIS A 42 8.85 9.19 0.41
C HIS A 42 8.33 9.36 1.84
N SER A 43 7.14 9.96 2.02
CA SER A 43 6.60 10.33 3.33
C SER A 43 5.87 9.21 4.05
N LEU A 44 5.35 8.22 3.31
CA LEU A 44 4.58 7.12 3.88
C LEU A 44 4.65 5.86 2.98
N ASN A 45 5.09 4.76 3.55
CA ASN A 45 5.09 3.44 2.89
C ASN A 45 3.74 2.73 3.11
N GLU A 46 2.71 3.24 2.45
CA GLU A 46 1.32 2.77 2.57
C GLU A 46 0.71 2.59 1.18
N THR A 47 0.03 1.46 0.93
CA THR A 47 -0.40 1.04 -0.40
C THR A 47 -1.24 2.07 -1.15
N LEU A 48 -2.22 2.73 -0.49
CA LEU A 48 -3.04 3.76 -1.16
C LEU A 48 -2.19 4.98 -1.50
N GLN A 49 -1.29 5.39 -0.59
CA GLN A 49 -0.34 6.48 -0.83
C GLN A 49 0.51 6.18 -2.07
N ILE A 50 1.19 5.03 -2.10
CA ILE A 50 2.04 4.60 -3.21
C ILE A 50 1.22 4.50 -4.51
N SER A 51 0.02 3.91 -4.45
CA SER A 51 -0.87 3.77 -5.62
C SER A 51 -1.27 5.11 -6.22
N VAL A 52 -1.54 6.12 -5.39
CA VAL A 52 -1.86 7.48 -5.85
C VAL A 52 -0.63 8.15 -6.44
N ASP A 53 0.52 8.07 -5.73
CA ASP A 53 1.75 8.73 -6.12
C ASP A 53 2.32 8.16 -7.43
N LEU A 54 2.26 6.85 -7.68
CA LEU A 54 2.71 6.22 -8.92
C LEU A 54 1.86 6.55 -10.16
N ASN A 55 0.77 7.30 -10.03
CA ASN A 55 0.12 7.93 -11.18
C ASN A 55 0.80 9.26 -11.59
N VAL A 56 1.57 9.85 -10.68
CA VAL A 56 2.26 11.14 -10.84
C VAL A 56 3.76 10.96 -11.06
N TYR A 57 4.35 9.99 -10.40
CA TYR A 57 5.78 9.66 -10.47
C TYR A 57 5.96 8.31 -11.17
N ASP A 58 7.13 8.11 -11.77
CA ASP A 58 7.62 6.79 -12.17
C ASP A 58 8.78 6.36 -11.26
N ALA A 59 9.02 5.05 -11.21
CA ALA A 59 10.17 4.43 -10.57
C ALA A 59 11.19 3.96 -11.62
N LEU A 60 12.34 3.41 -11.21
CA LEU A 60 13.32 2.85 -12.14
C LEU A 60 12.75 1.64 -12.90
N THR A 61 12.03 0.79 -12.22
CA THR A 61 11.29 -0.36 -12.78
C THR A 61 9.79 -0.19 -12.49
N ASP A 62 8.92 -0.93 -13.16
CA ASP A 62 7.46 -0.94 -12.96
C ASP A 62 6.96 -2.38 -12.95
N ARG A 63 5.67 -2.57 -12.68
CA ARG A 63 4.98 -3.85 -12.76
C ARG A 63 3.93 -3.84 -13.87
N ASN A 64 3.94 -4.90 -14.67
CA ASN A 64 2.89 -5.18 -15.65
C ASN A 64 1.53 -5.46 -14.97
N LYS A 65 0.50 -5.67 -15.78
CA LYS A 65 -0.85 -6.02 -15.29
C LYS A 65 -0.88 -7.35 -14.54
N ASP A 66 0.00 -8.28 -14.90
CA ASP A 66 0.20 -9.59 -14.26
C ASP A 66 1.25 -9.55 -13.12
N LEU A 67 1.71 -8.34 -12.77
CA LEU A 67 2.67 -8.06 -11.71
C LEU A 67 4.11 -8.50 -12.00
N SER A 68 4.41 -9.00 -13.20
CA SER A 68 5.79 -9.23 -13.64
C SER A 68 6.58 -7.92 -13.70
N LEU A 69 7.86 -7.97 -13.38
CA LEU A 69 8.75 -6.80 -13.40
C LEU A 69 8.95 -6.30 -14.83
N ALA A 70 8.91 -4.99 -15.02
CA ALA A 70 8.98 -4.33 -16.31
C ALA A 70 9.93 -3.12 -16.30
N PRO A 71 10.51 -2.74 -17.45
CA PRO A 71 11.22 -1.49 -17.62
C PRO A 71 10.31 -0.27 -17.40
N SER A 72 10.88 0.78 -16.76
CA SER A 72 10.24 2.07 -16.57
C SER A 72 11.22 3.20 -16.88
N LEU A 73 11.65 4.02 -15.91
CA LEU A 73 12.70 5.01 -16.12
C LEU A 73 14.06 4.35 -16.44
N ALA A 74 14.30 3.13 -15.98
CA ALA A 74 15.36 2.28 -16.50
C ALA A 74 14.82 1.44 -17.67
N THR A 75 15.56 1.41 -18.77
CA THR A 75 15.24 0.58 -19.95
C THR A 75 15.74 -0.84 -19.83
N SER A 76 16.80 -1.05 -19.04
CA SER A 76 17.39 -2.33 -18.71
C SER A 76 18.24 -2.24 -17.44
N TRP A 77 18.53 -3.39 -16.85
CA TRP A 77 19.44 -3.51 -15.71
C TRP A 77 20.17 -4.85 -15.73
N ARG A 78 21.34 -4.85 -15.15
CA ARG A 78 22.17 -6.07 -15.01
C ARG A 78 23.12 -5.94 -13.83
N GLN A 79 23.46 -7.04 -13.22
CA GLN A 79 24.58 -7.09 -12.29
C GLN A 79 25.90 -7.01 -13.06
N THR A 80 26.79 -6.10 -12.63
CA THR A 80 28.17 -5.98 -13.13
C THR A 80 29.17 -6.61 -12.18
N SER A 81 28.79 -6.78 -10.91
CA SER A 81 29.47 -7.58 -9.89
C SER A 81 28.43 -8.08 -8.86
N PRO A 82 28.77 -8.96 -7.94
CA PRO A 82 27.83 -9.46 -6.92
C PRO A 82 27.08 -8.37 -6.14
N THR A 83 27.67 -7.18 -6.01
CA THR A 83 27.11 -6.06 -5.25
C THR A 83 26.82 -4.82 -6.09
N VAL A 84 27.02 -4.85 -7.41
CA VAL A 84 26.80 -3.68 -8.27
C VAL A 84 25.80 -3.99 -9.37
N TRP A 85 24.75 -3.20 -9.40
CA TRP A 85 23.74 -3.20 -10.45
C TRP A 85 23.90 -1.97 -11.33
N ARG A 86 24.06 -2.16 -12.66
CA ARG A 86 23.99 -1.12 -13.67
C ARG A 86 22.55 -0.99 -14.14
N PHE A 87 22.01 0.25 -14.12
CA PHE A 87 20.73 0.63 -14.71
C PHE A 87 20.99 1.59 -15.86
N GLU A 88 20.50 1.23 -17.07
CA GLU A 88 20.50 2.11 -18.23
C GLU A 88 19.19 2.93 -18.22
N LEU A 89 19.30 4.26 -18.21
CA LEU A 89 18.17 5.15 -18.04
C LEU A 89 17.57 5.56 -19.39
N ARG A 90 16.26 5.77 -19.39
CA ARG A 90 15.50 6.22 -20.54
C ARG A 90 15.87 7.65 -20.89
N LYS A 91 16.16 7.88 -22.18
CA LYS A 91 16.44 9.20 -22.75
C LYS A 91 15.13 9.95 -23.06
N ASN A 92 15.21 11.29 -23.15
CA ASN A 92 14.11 12.16 -23.56
C ASN A 92 12.88 12.13 -22.63
N VAL A 93 13.02 11.64 -21.38
CA VAL A 93 11.99 11.77 -20.36
C VAL A 93 12.03 13.19 -19.77
N LYS A 94 10.85 13.75 -19.53
CA LYS A 94 10.69 15.07 -18.90
C LYS A 94 9.79 14.97 -17.68
N PHE A 95 10.12 15.70 -16.66
CA PHE A 95 9.22 15.98 -15.56
C PHE A 95 8.02 16.82 -16.02
N HIS A 96 7.00 16.93 -15.21
CA HIS A 96 5.77 17.65 -15.54
C HIS A 96 5.97 19.13 -15.80
N ASP A 97 7.02 19.73 -15.25
CA ASP A 97 7.44 21.13 -15.51
C ASP A 97 8.26 21.29 -16.78
N GLY A 98 8.57 20.18 -17.47
CA GLY A 98 9.35 20.17 -18.72
C GLY A 98 10.86 19.99 -18.51
N THR A 99 11.37 19.96 -17.28
CA THR A 99 12.79 19.70 -17.00
C THR A 99 13.17 18.26 -17.36
N PRO A 100 14.39 18.00 -17.86
CA PRO A 100 14.81 16.65 -18.24
C PRO A 100 15.07 15.78 -17.03
N PHE A 101 14.74 14.49 -17.13
CA PHE A 101 15.14 13.45 -16.21
C PHE A 101 16.55 12.96 -16.53
N THR A 102 17.40 12.84 -15.50
CA THR A 102 18.78 12.37 -15.60
C THR A 102 19.19 11.47 -14.43
N ALA A 103 20.41 10.97 -14.49
CA ALA A 103 21.03 10.21 -13.41
C ALA A 103 21.09 10.98 -12.08
N ASP A 104 21.20 12.32 -12.14
CA ASP A 104 21.27 13.15 -10.92
C ASP A 104 19.96 13.08 -10.10
N ASP A 105 18.81 12.90 -10.77
CA ASP A 105 17.52 12.73 -10.10
C ASP A 105 17.42 11.36 -9.41
N VAL A 106 18.04 10.32 -9.99
CA VAL A 106 18.11 8.98 -9.37
C VAL A 106 18.97 9.04 -8.10
N LEU A 107 20.18 9.64 -8.18
CA LEU A 107 21.06 9.83 -7.03
C LEU A 107 20.33 10.60 -5.92
N PHE A 108 19.72 11.72 -6.29
CA PHE A 108 18.97 12.56 -5.35
C PHE A 108 17.84 11.77 -4.68
N SER A 109 17.02 11.07 -5.45
CA SER A 109 15.85 10.37 -4.93
C SER A 109 16.21 9.23 -3.97
N ILE A 110 17.24 8.45 -4.29
CA ILE A 110 17.73 7.38 -3.40
C ILE A 110 18.32 7.96 -2.12
N THR A 111 19.13 9.03 -2.23
CA THR A 111 19.68 9.73 -1.06
C THR A 111 18.58 10.32 -0.19
N ARG A 112 17.57 10.95 -0.81
CA ARG A 112 16.41 11.51 -0.11
C ARG A 112 15.59 10.42 0.59
N ALA A 113 15.36 9.28 -0.07
CA ALA A 113 14.64 8.15 0.51
C ALA A 113 15.37 7.53 1.71
N ALA A 114 16.69 7.62 1.78
CA ALA A 114 17.51 7.21 2.94
C ALA A 114 17.51 8.24 4.08
N GLY A 115 17.03 9.47 3.83
CA GLY A 115 17.08 10.59 4.76
C GLY A 115 16.13 10.43 5.96
N ASP A 116 16.35 11.30 6.95
CA ASP A 116 15.47 11.38 8.12
C ASP A 116 14.07 11.83 7.72
N GLY A 117 13.06 11.27 8.36
CA GLY A 117 11.65 11.51 8.04
C GLY A 117 11.10 10.58 6.96
N SER A 118 11.95 9.92 6.18
CA SER A 118 11.51 8.98 5.16
C SER A 118 10.88 7.72 5.76
N ASP A 119 9.71 7.36 5.24
CA ASP A 119 9.03 6.13 5.61
C ASP A 119 9.32 4.96 4.64
N VAL A 120 10.08 5.26 3.57
CA VAL A 120 10.56 4.26 2.59
C VAL A 120 12.04 3.92 2.76
N LYS A 121 12.65 4.31 3.87
CA LYS A 121 14.07 4.11 4.17
C LYS A 121 14.51 2.65 4.02
N ALA A 122 13.66 1.70 4.44
CA ALA A 122 13.94 0.27 4.33
C ALA A 122 14.18 -0.19 2.88
N LYS A 123 13.59 0.47 1.88
CA LYS A 123 13.79 0.12 0.45
C LYS A 123 15.20 0.43 -0.06
N VAL A 124 15.86 1.41 0.55
CA VAL A 124 17.19 1.89 0.13
C VAL A 124 18.29 1.62 1.14
N ASN A 125 17.93 1.06 2.30
CA ASN A 125 18.86 0.76 3.40
C ASN A 125 20.07 -0.08 2.98
N ASP A 126 19.88 -0.97 2.01
CA ASP A 126 20.93 -1.84 1.51
C ASP A 126 21.80 -1.23 0.43
N ILE A 127 21.44 -0.08 -0.05
CA ILE A 127 22.25 0.68 -1.00
C ILE A 127 23.40 1.31 -0.21
N LYS A 128 24.61 1.01 -0.64
CA LYS A 128 25.84 1.60 -0.11
C LYS A 128 26.12 2.93 -0.78
N GLU A 129 26.02 2.95 -2.11
CA GLU A 129 26.33 4.10 -2.93
C GLU A 129 25.59 4.04 -4.26
N VAL A 130 25.25 5.20 -4.82
CA VAL A 130 24.77 5.35 -6.20
C VAL A 130 25.78 6.23 -6.93
N ARG A 131 26.34 5.71 -8.02
CA ARG A 131 27.34 6.42 -8.85
C ARG A 131 26.75 6.75 -10.20
N LYS A 132 26.84 8.00 -10.58
CA LYS A 132 26.55 8.46 -11.94
C LYS A 132 27.65 7.95 -12.88
N VAL A 133 27.26 7.16 -13.88
CA VAL A 133 28.17 6.72 -14.95
C VAL A 133 28.17 7.76 -16.08
N ASN A 134 26.99 8.23 -16.47
CA ASN A 134 26.72 9.36 -17.34
C ASN A 134 25.28 9.83 -17.08
N ASP A 135 24.77 10.79 -17.85
CA ASP A 135 23.41 11.32 -17.65
C ASP A 135 22.30 10.27 -17.80
N HIS A 136 22.59 9.13 -18.44
CA HIS A 136 21.61 8.08 -18.72
C HIS A 136 22.07 6.70 -18.26
N ALA A 137 22.95 6.63 -17.25
CA ALA A 137 23.32 5.37 -16.60
C ALA A 137 23.79 5.60 -15.17
N VAL A 138 23.37 4.72 -14.29
CA VAL A 138 23.81 4.70 -12.88
C VAL A 138 24.28 3.31 -12.47
N ASP A 139 25.29 3.27 -11.59
CA ASP A 139 25.66 2.08 -10.83
C ASP A 139 25.14 2.21 -9.42
N ILE A 140 24.38 1.22 -8.98
CA ILE A 140 23.90 1.10 -7.60
C ILE A 140 24.71 0.00 -6.93
N GLU A 141 25.58 0.38 -6.00
CA GLU A 141 26.35 -0.53 -5.17
C GLU A 141 25.56 -0.84 -3.90
N THR A 142 25.42 -2.12 -3.59
CA THR A 142 24.76 -2.61 -2.38
C THR A 142 25.79 -3.04 -1.33
N LYS A 143 25.41 -3.03 -0.05
CA LYS A 143 26.28 -3.42 1.09
C LYS A 143 26.68 -4.89 1.07
N GLY A 144 25.91 -5.71 0.39
CA GLY A 144 26.13 -7.13 0.13
C GLY A 144 25.36 -7.55 -1.10
N PRO A 145 25.46 -8.80 -1.57
CA PRO A 145 24.67 -9.30 -2.68
C PRO A 145 23.17 -9.09 -2.41
N PHE A 146 22.44 -8.53 -3.38
CA PHE A 146 21.01 -8.23 -3.24
C PHE A 146 20.29 -8.50 -4.57
N ALA A 147 19.82 -9.74 -4.72
CA ALA A 147 19.29 -10.25 -5.99
C ALA A 147 17.98 -9.58 -6.41
N ILE A 148 17.17 -9.08 -5.47
CA ILE A 148 15.85 -8.48 -5.73
C ILE A 148 15.86 -6.94 -5.75
N LEU A 149 17.03 -6.31 -5.89
CA LEU A 149 17.11 -4.84 -5.94
C LEU A 149 16.19 -4.22 -7.01
N PRO A 150 16.11 -4.74 -8.25
CA PRO A 150 15.20 -4.20 -9.26
C PRO A 150 13.72 -4.28 -8.84
N ASP A 151 13.34 -5.33 -8.10
CA ASP A 151 11.99 -5.48 -7.56
C ASP A 151 11.67 -4.47 -6.47
N VAL A 152 12.63 -4.22 -5.58
CA VAL A 152 12.52 -3.23 -4.49
C VAL A 152 12.38 -1.81 -5.05
N LEU A 153 13.03 -1.52 -6.17
CA LEU A 153 12.99 -0.20 -6.81
C LEU A 153 11.74 0.03 -7.67
N SER A 154 10.82 -0.94 -7.78
CA SER A 154 9.64 -0.82 -8.64
C SER A 154 8.54 0.10 -8.09
N ASP A 155 8.60 0.44 -6.83
CA ASP A 155 7.68 1.38 -6.17
C ASP A 155 8.41 2.50 -5.41
N LEU A 156 9.70 2.69 -5.69
CA LEU A 156 10.47 3.83 -5.23
C LEU A 156 10.40 4.96 -6.26
N ALA A 157 9.52 5.92 -6.06
CA ALA A 157 9.30 7.04 -6.95
C ALA A 157 10.54 7.92 -7.11
N ILE A 158 10.84 8.31 -8.35
CA ILE A 158 11.93 9.24 -8.65
C ILE A 158 11.39 10.68 -8.70
N MET A 159 12.02 11.57 -7.94
CA MET A 159 11.68 12.98 -7.84
C MET A 159 12.69 13.85 -8.58
N SER A 160 12.24 14.99 -9.09
CA SER A 160 13.13 16.00 -9.68
C SER A 160 13.98 16.67 -8.60
N LYS A 161 15.30 16.52 -8.69
CA LYS A 161 16.26 17.20 -7.81
C LYS A 161 16.03 18.71 -7.84
N LYS A 162 16.02 19.29 -9.05
CA LYS A 162 15.84 20.72 -9.26
C LYS A 162 14.54 21.24 -8.63
N TRP A 163 13.42 20.57 -8.90
CA TRP A 163 12.13 20.98 -8.33
C TRP A 163 12.12 20.92 -6.79
N CYS A 164 12.70 19.88 -6.21
CA CYS A 164 12.80 19.75 -4.76
C CYS A 164 13.63 20.87 -4.14
N GLU A 165 14.76 21.23 -4.74
CA GLU A 165 15.62 22.35 -4.30
C GLU A 165 14.89 23.70 -4.38
N GLU A 166 14.20 23.98 -5.50
CA GLU A 166 13.45 25.20 -5.72
C GLU A 166 12.21 25.34 -4.79
N ASN A 167 11.65 24.21 -4.35
CA ASN A 167 10.41 24.16 -3.56
C ASN A 167 10.63 23.79 -2.08
N LYS A 168 11.87 23.76 -1.58
CA LYS A 168 12.23 23.40 -0.20
C LYS A 168 11.69 22.03 0.20
N ALA A 169 11.83 21.06 -0.70
CA ALA A 169 11.36 19.70 -0.55
C ALA A 169 12.50 18.66 -0.63
N GLU A 170 13.76 19.07 -0.36
CA GLU A 170 14.94 18.21 -0.41
C GLU A 170 14.89 17.10 0.62
N LYS A 171 14.19 17.32 1.73
CA LYS A 171 13.96 16.32 2.76
C LYS A 171 12.57 15.72 2.64
N PRO A 172 12.39 14.43 2.95
CA PRO A 172 11.05 13.83 3.04
C PRO A 172 10.18 14.53 4.09
N VAL A 173 8.88 14.51 3.88
CA VAL A 173 7.90 14.89 4.90
C VAL A 173 7.97 13.89 6.05
N ASP A 174 8.15 14.37 7.28
CA ASP A 174 8.19 13.52 8.48
C ASP A 174 6.79 13.44 9.13
N ARG A 175 6.03 12.43 8.73
CA ARG A 175 4.67 12.18 9.25
C ARG A 175 4.64 11.86 10.74
N ARG A 176 5.73 11.31 11.30
CA ARG A 176 5.83 11.00 12.73
C ARG A 176 5.89 12.26 13.57
N LYS A 177 6.49 13.31 13.02
CA LYS A 177 6.62 14.63 13.67
C LYS A 177 5.57 15.64 13.23
N GLY A 178 4.69 15.27 12.28
CA GLY A 178 3.71 16.19 11.70
C GLY A 178 4.37 17.32 10.89
N ILE A 179 5.57 17.11 10.35
CA ILE A 179 6.29 18.08 9.53
C ILE A 179 5.82 17.96 8.09
N GLU A 180 5.35 19.07 7.52
CA GLU A 180 4.92 19.18 6.13
C GLU A 180 5.88 20.06 5.34
N ASN A 181 5.93 19.88 4.02
CA ASN A 181 6.64 20.76 3.08
C ASN A 181 5.83 20.90 1.78
N THR A 182 6.38 21.57 0.77
CA THR A 182 5.69 21.79 -0.51
C THR A 182 5.28 20.49 -1.19
N ALA A 183 6.08 19.40 -1.06
CA ALA A 183 5.78 18.11 -1.67
C ALA A 183 4.53 17.42 -1.08
N SER A 184 4.07 17.81 0.12
CA SER A 184 2.80 17.31 0.67
C SER A 184 1.59 17.68 -0.19
N PHE A 185 1.66 18.82 -0.88
CA PHE A 185 0.52 19.45 -1.56
C PHE A 185 0.70 19.61 -3.06
N LYS A 186 1.94 19.61 -3.54
CA LYS A 186 2.32 19.76 -4.96
C LYS A 186 3.24 18.65 -5.38
N ALA A 187 3.17 18.26 -6.64
CA ALA A 187 3.96 17.19 -7.19
C ALA A 187 4.52 17.55 -8.57
N ASN A 188 5.75 17.13 -8.84
CA ASN A 188 6.42 17.23 -10.13
C ASN A 188 7.11 15.91 -10.43
N GLY A 189 6.39 14.99 -11.06
CA GLY A 189 6.87 13.66 -11.45
C GLY A 189 7.06 13.55 -12.96
N THR A 190 7.35 12.33 -13.40
CA THR A 190 7.46 11.97 -14.82
C THR A 190 6.25 11.18 -15.30
N GLY A 191 5.30 10.90 -14.42
CA GLY A 191 4.21 9.93 -14.58
C GLY A 191 3.13 10.33 -15.59
N PRO A 192 2.18 9.39 -15.83
CA PRO A 192 1.13 9.54 -16.85
C PRO A 192 0.08 10.60 -16.53
N PHE A 193 -0.01 11.05 -15.30
CA PHE A 193 -0.93 12.11 -14.87
C PHE A 193 -0.20 13.17 -14.04
N ARG A 194 -0.69 14.42 -14.12
CA ARG A 194 -0.22 15.57 -13.33
C ARG A 194 -1.28 15.94 -12.30
N VAL A 195 -0.86 16.37 -11.13
CA VAL A 195 -1.78 16.96 -10.16
C VAL A 195 -2.11 18.39 -10.60
N ARG A 196 -3.40 18.64 -10.84
CA ARG A 196 -3.93 19.98 -11.10
C ARG A 196 -4.39 20.67 -9.82
N GLU A 197 -5.01 19.91 -8.93
CA GLU A 197 -5.57 20.42 -7.68
C GLU A 197 -5.47 19.37 -6.59
N ARG A 198 -5.13 19.80 -5.38
CA ARG A 198 -5.22 18.99 -4.18
C ARG A 198 -5.85 19.76 -3.04
N GLN A 199 -6.93 19.22 -2.54
CA GLN A 199 -7.59 19.63 -1.29
C GLN A 199 -7.61 18.40 -0.36
N PRO A 200 -6.70 18.32 0.64
CA PRO A 200 -6.60 17.16 1.52
C PRO A 200 -7.95 16.79 2.16
N ASN A 201 -8.27 15.51 2.18
CA ASN A 201 -9.54 14.94 2.64
C ASN A 201 -10.81 15.41 1.89
N VAL A 202 -10.66 16.15 0.80
CA VAL A 202 -11.77 16.62 -0.03
C VAL A 202 -11.69 16.01 -1.42
N ARG A 203 -10.62 16.33 -2.17
CA ARG A 203 -10.38 15.77 -3.50
C ARG A 203 -8.96 16.03 -3.99
N THR A 204 -8.52 15.18 -4.90
CA THR A 204 -7.34 15.41 -5.73
C THR A 204 -7.72 15.25 -7.20
N VAL A 205 -7.38 16.23 -8.02
CA VAL A 205 -7.68 16.23 -9.46
C VAL A 205 -6.41 16.00 -10.24
N PHE A 206 -6.42 14.94 -11.01
CA PHE A 206 -5.33 14.54 -11.89
C PHE A 206 -5.74 14.82 -13.34
N VAL A 207 -4.81 15.37 -14.12
CA VAL A 207 -4.99 15.60 -15.56
C VAL A 207 -3.97 14.81 -16.34
N ARG A 208 -4.37 14.30 -17.49
CA ARG A 208 -3.52 13.52 -18.38
C ARG A 208 -2.24 14.27 -18.73
N ASN A 209 -1.09 13.59 -18.62
CA ASN A 209 0.18 14.10 -19.11
C ASN A 209 0.31 13.79 -20.61
N VAL A 210 -0.01 14.77 -21.45
CA VAL A 210 0.05 14.60 -22.92
C VAL A 210 1.46 14.42 -23.47
N THR A 211 2.48 14.71 -22.67
CA THR A 211 3.90 14.54 -23.01
C THR A 211 4.53 13.33 -22.31
N TYR A 212 3.69 12.41 -21.79
CA TYR A 212 4.18 11.21 -21.12
C TYR A 212 5.05 10.38 -22.08
N TRP A 213 6.19 9.94 -21.59
CA TRP A 213 7.17 9.16 -22.37
C TRP A 213 6.70 7.73 -22.69
N GLY A 214 5.76 7.19 -21.91
CA GLY A 214 5.25 5.84 -22.04
C GLY A 214 3.87 5.79 -22.71
N LYS A 215 3.25 4.61 -22.66
CA LYS A 215 1.90 4.38 -23.19
C LYS A 215 0.84 4.60 -22.12
N ILE A 216 -0.20 5.35 -22.46
CA ILE A 216 -1.43 5.49 -21.66
C ILE A 216 -2.56 4.82 -22.42
N ASP A 217 -2.99 3.63 -21.96
CA ASP A 217 -4.13 2.90 -22.56
C ASP A 217 -5.48 3.55 -22.19
N SER A 218 -5.47 4.48 -21.22
CA SER A 218 -6.64 5.25 -20.82
C SER A 218 -7.03 6.27 -21.89
N ASN A 219 -8.32 6.53 -22.05
CA ASN A 219 -8.82 7.68 -22.80
C ASN A 219 -9.24 8.85 -21.87
N ALA A 220 -9.16 8.68 -20.56
CA ALA A 220 -9.46 9.73 -19.60
C ALA A 220 -8.53 10.93 -19.77
N GLN A 221 -9.09 12.12 -19.79
CA GLN A 221 -8.37 13.39 -19.75
C GLN A 221 -8.18 13.88 -18.31
N GLU A 222 -9.06 13.44 -17.43
CA GLU A 222 -9.08 13.83 -16.04
C GLU A 222 -9.50 12.64 -15.16
N VAL A 223 -8.88 12.53 -13.97
CA VAL A 223 -9.33 11.64 -12.91
C VAL A 223 -9.54 12.48 -11.65
N ILE A 224 -10.72 12.38 -11.05
CA ILE A 224 -11.05 13.03 -9.78
C ILE A 224 -11.07 11.95 -8.70
N PHE A 225 -10.15 12.05 -7.76
CA PHE A 225 -10.07 11.17 -6.60
C PHE A 225 -10.70 11.85 -5.40
N THR A 226 -11.70 11.21 -4.79
CA THR A 226 -12.48 11.75 -3.67
C THR A 226 -12.51 10.75 -2.52
N PRO A 227 -12.01 11.08 -1.33
CA PRO A 227 -12.19 10.25 -0.14
C PRO A 227 -13.65 10.35 0.34
N ILE A 228 -14.33 9.20 0.46
CA ILE A 228 -15.68 9.07 1.01
C ILE A 228 -15.65 7.97 2.07
N ALA A 229 -15.43 8.34 3.33
CA ALA A 229 -15.24 7.40 4.42
C ALA A 229 -16.49 6.53 4.68
N ASN A 230 -17.68 7.13 4.63
CA ASN A 230 -18.93 6.39 4.84
C ASN A 230 -19.22 5.45 3.67
N SER A 231 -19.27 4.15 3.95
CA SER A 231 -19.43 3.11 2.94
C SER A 231 -20.80 3.16 2.25
N ALA A 232 -21.89 3.47 2.98
CA ALA A 232 -23.22 3.56 2.40
C ALA A 232 -23.33 4.74 1.42
N THR A 233 -22.74 5.90 1.76
CA THR A 233 -22.63 7.07 0.88
C THR A 233 -21.81 6.72 -0.38
N ARG A 234 -20.69 6.03 -0.23
CA ARG A 234 -19.84 5.63 -1.35
C ARG A 234 -20.55 4.67 -2.31
N VAL A 235 -21.30 3.69 -1.78
CA VAL A 235 -22.13 2.78 -2.58
C VAL A 235 -23.26 3.53 -3.29
N ALA A 236 -23.95 4.45 -2.61
CA ALA A 236 -25.01 5.26 -3.21
C ALA A 236 -24.48 6.12 -4.36
N ALA A 237 -23.31 6.76 -4.19
CA ALA A 237 -22.66 7.56 -5.22
C ALA A 237 -22.29 6.73 -6.48
N LEU A 238 -21.84 5.47 -6.31
CA LEU A 238 -21.60 4.58 -7.44
C LEU A 238 -22.90 4.20 -8.16
N MET A 239 -23.93 3.85 -7.41
CA MET A 239 -25.20 3.41 -7.99
C MET A 239 -25.96 4.56 -8.69
N SER A 240 -25.83 5.80 -8.21
CA SER A 240 -26.39 6.99 -8.87
C SER A 240 -25.58 7.45 -10.09
N GLY A 241 -24.33 6.99 -10.22
CA GLY A 241 -23.39 7.44 -11.26
C GLY A 241 -22.68 8.76 -10.92
N GLU A 242 -22.71 9.20 -9.66
CA GLU A 242 -21.90 10.33 -9.19
C GLU A 242 -20.41 10.01 -9.21
N ILE A 243 -20.04 8.75 -8.92
CA ILE A 243 -18.69 8.22 -9.10
C ILE A 243 -18.70 7.04 -10.07
N ASP A 244 -17.54 6.75 -10.65
CA ASP A 244 -17.36 5.71 -11.66
C ASP A 244 -16.63 4.48 -11.12
N VAL A 245 -15.78 4.67 -10.11
CA VAL A 245 -15.02 3.60 -9.44
C VAL A 245 -15.04 3.84 -7.94
N MET A 246 -15.24 2.80 -7.15
CA MET A 246 -15.10 2.83 -5.70
C MET A 246 -14.22 1.69 -5.19
N GLU A 247 -13.40 1.97 -4.17
CA GLU A 247 -12.57 0.99 -3.47
C GLU A 247 -12.50 1.38 -1.97
N PRO A 248 -12.69 0.40 -1.06
CA PRO A 248 -13.24 -0.94 -1.29
C PRO A 248 -14.78 -0.94 -1.35
N VAL A 249 -15.34 -1.99 -1.94
CA VAL A 249 -16.77 -2.31 -1.81
C VAL A 249 -16.99 -3.03 -0.47
N PRO A 250 -17.96 -2.61 0.36
CA PRO A 250 -18.37 -3.40 1.51
C PRO A 250 -18.90 -4.76 1.08
N VAL A 251 -18.44 -5.84 1.70
CA VAL A 251 -18.77 -7.20 1.27
C VAL A 251 -20.27 -7.50 1.28
N GLN A 252 -21.03 -6.82 2.14
CA GLN A 252 -22.49 -6.93 2.21
C GLN A 252 -23.22 -6.28 1.03
N ASP A 253 -22.58 -5.37 0.30
CA ASP A 253 -23.19 -4.61 -0.80
C ASP A 253 -22.86 -5.21 -2.18
N ILE A 254 -22.00 -6.22 -2.26
CA ILE A 254 -21.57 -6.84 -3.54
C ILE A 254 -22.78 -7.30 -4.37
N ALA A 255 -23.70 -8.04 -3.75
CA ALA A 255 -24.88 -8.54 -4.45
C ALA A 255 -25.79 -7.41 -4.94
N ARG A 256 -25.98 -6.36 -4.12
CA ARG A 256 -26.79 -5.19 -4.46
C ARG A 256 -26.21 -4.40 -5.63
N ILE A 257 -24.90 -4.19 -5.64
CA ILE A 257 -24.23 -3.48 -6.73
C ILE A 257 -24.30 -4.30 -8.02
N ASN A 258 -24.09 -5.62 -7.97
CA ASN A 258 -24.14 -6.49 -9.14
C ASN A 258 -25.56 -6.60 -9.74
N ALA A 259 -26.61 -6.38 -8.95
CA ALA A 259 -27.98 -6.28 -9.44
C ALA A 259 -28.28 -4.94 -10.15
N SER A 260 -27.39 -3.94 -10.06
CA SER A 260 -27.57 -2.65 -10.73
C SER A 260 -27.37 -2.76 -12.24
N PRO A 261 -28.19 -2.06 -13.06
CA PRO A 261 -27.96 -1.99 -14.49
C PRO A 261 -26.67 -1.23 -14.85
N ASN A 262 -26.20 -0.32 -13.98
CA ASN A 262 -25.15 0.65 -14.27
C ASN A 262 -23.79 0.35 -13.65
N ALA A 263 -23.73 -0.56 -12.67
CA ALA A 263 -22.52 -0.88 -11.92
C ALA A 263 -22.32 -2.39 -11.77
N GLN A 264 -21.10 -2.78 -11.47
CA GLN A 264 -20.70 -4.15 -11.15
C GLN A 264 -19.57 -4.14 -10.12
N VAL A 265 -19.32 -5.29 -9.48
CA VAL A 265 -18.18 -5.46 -8.60
C VAL A 265 -17.15 -6.38 -9.27
N VAL A 266 -15.93 -5.89 -9.39
CA VAL A 266 -14.77 -6.69 -9.79
C VAL A 266 -14.15 -7.25 -8.52
N VAL A 267 -14.09 -8.58 -8.40
CA VAL A 267 -13.53 -9.29 -7.24
C VAL A 267 -12.28 -10.03 -7.66
N GLY A 268 -11.22 -9.89 -6.88
CA GLY A 268 -9.94 -10.57 -7.12
C GLY A 268 -9.16 -10.83 -5.84
N PRO A 269 -8.06 -11.61 -5.91
CA PRO A 269 -7.19 -11.84 -4.76
C PRO A 269 -6.46 -10.56 -4.37
N GLU A 270 -6.13 -10.40 -3.09
CA GLU A 270 -5.17 -9.40 -2.60
C GLU A 270 -3.97 -10.09 -1.96
N LEU A 271 -2.78 -9.52 -2.18
CA LEU A 271 -1.52 -10.01 -1.59
C LEU A 271 -1.39 -9.64 -0.10
N ARG A 272 -2.31 -8.82 0.40
CA ARG A 272 -2.28 -8.29 1.77
C ARG A 272 -2.64 -9.34 2.79
N THR A 273 -1.79 -9.47 3.81
CA THR A 273 -2.13 -10.16 5.06
C THR A 273 -2.54 -9.15 6.12
N ILE A 274 -3.72 -9.34 6.70
CA ILE A 274 -4.19 -8.63 7.90
C ILE A 274 -3.74 -9.41 9.13
N PHE A 275 -3.17 -8.71 10.11
CA PHE A 275 -2.61 -9.31 11.31
C PHE A 275 -2.71 -8.40 12.52
N LEU A 276 -2.48 -8.96 13.70
CA LEU A 276 -2.37 -8.22 14.95
C LEU A 276 -0.92 -8.25 15.43
N GLY A 277 -0.44 -7.10 15.88
CA GLY A 277 0.87 -6.94 16.50
C GLY A 277 0.75 -6.61 17.99
N MET A 278 1.76 -6.99 18.75
CA MET A 278 1.82 -6.86 20.21
C MET A 278 3.17 -6.28 20.62
N ASP A 279 3.18 -5.35 21.57
CA ASP A 279 4.43 -4.83 22.14
C ASP A 279 5.13 -5.89 22.98
N GLN A 280 6.28 -6.35 22.52
CA GLN A 280 7.08 -7.40 23.17
C GLN A 280 8.36 -6.87 23.81
N LYS A 281 8.59 -5.54 23.74
CA LYS A 281 9.86 -4.93 24.16
C LYS A 281 9.79 -4.20 25.50
N ARG A 282 8.74 -3.37 25.71
CA ARG A 282 8.64 -2.55 26.92
C ARG A 282 8.58 -3.40 28.16
N ASP A 283 9.11 -2.88 29.27
CA ASP A 283 9.02 -3.56 30.58
C ASP A 283 7.62 -3.44 31.17
N GLU A 284 6.95 -2.33 30.97
CA GLU A 284 5.53 -2.14 31.30
C GLU A 284 4.74 -1.85 30.03
N LEU A 285 3.59 -2.52 29.88
CA LEU A 285 2.72 -2.38 28.72
C LEU A 285 1.93 -1.06 28.80
N LEU A 286 2.00 -0.25 27.73
CA LEU A 286 1.20 0.97 27.63
C LEU A 286 -0.30 0.64 27.59
N TYR A 287 -1.11 1.55 28.14
CA TYR A 287 -2.57 1.47 28.05
C TYR A 287 -3.15 0.13 28.54
N SER A 288 -2.55 -0.43 29.61
CA SER A 288 -2.97 -1.69 30.23
C SER A 288 -3.27 -1.51 31.71
N SER A 289 -4.14 -2.38 32.24
CA SER A 289 -4.38 -2.49 33.69
C SER A 289 -3.21 -3.15 34.43
N VAL A 290 -2.35 -3.89 33.71
CA VAL A 290 -1.15 -4.52 34.29
C VAL A 290 -0.05 -3.48 34.43
N LYS A 291 0.44 -3.32 35.68
CA LYS A 291 1.50 -2.38 36.03
C LYS A 291 2.81 -3.09 36.34
N GLY A 292 3.93 -2.44 35.97
CA GLY A 292 5.28 -2.96 36.21
C GLY A 292 5.65 -4.20 35.40
N LYS A 293 4.79 -4.63 34.46
CA LYS A 293 5.01 -5.83 33.64
C LYS A 293 4.41 -5.65 32.24
N ASN A 294 4.96 -6.43 31.31
CA ASN A 294 4.43 -6.55 29.96
C ASN A 294 3.99 -8.01 29.71
N PRO A 295 2.67 -8.29 29.76
CA PRO A 295 2.14 -9.63 29.50
C PRO A 295 2.56 -10.21 28.14
N PHE A 296 2.72 -9.38 27.11
CA PHE A 296 3.06 -9.85 25.76
C PHE A 296 4.52 -10.33 25.60
N LYS A 297 5.40 -10.11 26.59
CA LYS A 297 6.72 -10.78 26.63
C LYS A 297 6.58 -12.29 26.82
N ASP A 298 5.52 -12.75 27.48
CA ASP A 298 5.27 -14.18 27.68
C ASP A 298 4.59 -14.79 26.44
N LYS A 299 5.24 -15.78 25.83
CA LYS A 299 4.69 -16.50 24.66
C LYS A 299 3.33 -17.13 24.96
N ARG A 300 3.10 -17.61 26.20
CA ARG A 300 1.81 -18.22 26.59
C ARG A 300 0.66 -17.23 26.48
N VAL A 301 0.88 -15.97 26.80
CA VAL A 301 -0.11 -14.89 26.66
C VAL A 301 -0.40 -14.66 25.18
N ARG A 302 0.64 -14.56 24.32
CA ARG A 302 0.46 -14.38 22.88
C ARG A 302 -0.29 -15.57 22.25
N GLN A 303 0.04 -16.79 22.68
CA GLN A 303 -0.65 -18.01 22.24
C GLN A 303 -2.11 -18.03 22.67
N ALA A 304 -2.42 -17.60 23.90
CA ALA A 304 -3.78 -17.49 24.38
C ALA A 304 -4.61 -16.52 23.53
N PHE A 305 -4.04 -15.35 23.19
CA PHE A 305 -4.69 -14.40 22.28
C PHE A 305 -4.95 -15.03 20.90
N TYR A 306 -3.96 -15.74 20.34
CA TYR A 306 -4.07 -16.37 19.02
C TYR A 306 -5.17 -17.44 18.99
N GLN A 307 -5.21 -18.33 20.00
CA GLN A 307 -6.17 -19.42 20.06
C GLN A 307 -7.58 -18.98 20.48
N ALA A 308 -7.72 -17.81 21.14
CA ALA A 308 -9.03 -17.27 21.47
C ALA A 308 -9.78 -16.72 20.24
N ILE A 309 -9.07 -16.30 19.18
CA ILE A 309 -9.66 -15.64 18.02
C ILE A 309 -10.31 -16.63 17.07
N ASP A 310 -11.65 -16.53 16.92
CA ASP A 310 -12.44 -17.26 15.92
C ASP A 310 -12.32 -16.62 14.54
N ILE A 311 -11.24 -16.95 13.82
CA ILE A 311 -11.02 -16.40 12.48
C ILE A 311 -12.04 -16.91 11.46
N THR A 312 -12.55 -18.14 11.64
CA THR A 312 -13.60 -18.70 10.78
C THR A 312 -14.92 -17.96 10.98
N GLY A 313 -15.24 -17.61 12.24
CA GLY A 313 -16.36 -16.75 12.57
C GLY A 313 -16.21 -15.35 11.91
N ILE A 314 -15.04 -14.74 12.01
CA ILE A 314 -14.75 -13.45 11.35
C ILE A 314 -14.90 -13.58 9.83
N GLN A 315 -14.35 -14.62 9.21
CA GLN A 315 -14.50 -14.87 7.77
C GLN A 315 -15.99 -14.95 7.38
N ARG A 316 -16.77 -15.72 8.13
CA ARG A 316 -18.18 -15.96 7.80
C ARG A 316 -19.07 -14.74 8.05
N THR A 317 -18.92 -14.08 9.20
CA THR A 317 -19.88 -13.05 9.67
C THR A 317 -19.45 -11.63 9.29
N VAL A 318 -18.16 -11.31 9.43
CA VAL A 318 -17.62 -9.96 9.14
C VAL A 318 -17.22 -9.85 7.68
N MET A 319 -16.47 -10.84 7.17
CA MET A 319 -15.94 -10.82 5.79
C MET A 319 -16.89 -11.48 4.78
N ARG A 320 -17.98 -12.12 5.21
CA ARG A 320 -18.98 -12.78 4.35
C ARG A 320 -18.36 -13.70 3.29
N GLY A 321 -17.29 -14.41 3.65
CA GLY A 321 -16.53 -15.28 2.76
C GLY A 321 -15.45 -14.57 1.93
N ALA A 322 -15.40 -13.24 1.91
CA ALA A 322 -14.44 -12.47 1.13
C ALA A 322 -13.07 -12.33 1.85
N SER A 323 -12.60 -13.40 2.45
CA SER A 323 -11.26 -13.50 3.03
C SER A 323 -10.83 -14.96 3.14
N ARG A 324 -9.52 -15.16 3.19
CA ARG A 324 -8.90 -16.48 3.38
C ARG A 324 -8.11 -16.46 4.70
N PRO A 325 -8.52 -17.22 5.74
CA PRO A 325 -7.74 -17.36 6.97
C PRO A 325 -6.30 -17.79 6.67
N THR A 326 -5.33 -17.23 7.39
CA THR A 326 -3.90 -17.53 7.17
C THR A 326 -3.15 -17.71 8.49
N GLY A 327 -2.14 -18.57 8.48
CA GLY A 327 -1.16 -18.72 9.56
C GLY A 327 0.18 -18.06 9.28
N LEU A 328 0.38 -17.52 8.05
CA LEU A 328 1.60 -16.84 7.64
C LEU A 328 1.39 -15.32 7.45
N MET A 329 2.48 -14.59 7.51
CA MET A 329 2.48 -13.13 7.27
C MET A 329 2.53 -12.77 5.78
N VAL A 330 2.52 -13.77 4.91
CA VAL A 330 2.42 -13.65 3.45
C VAL A 330 1.38 -14.62 2.92
N GLY A 331 0.87 -14.37 1.73
CA GLY A 331 -0.18 -15.18 1.10
C GLY A 331 0.21 -15.76 -0.25
N PRO A 332 -0.72 -16.49 -0.89
CA PRO A 332 -0.53 -17.01 -2.24
C PRO A 332 -0.09 -15.93 -3.22
N GLY A 333 0.82 -16.25 -4.13
CA GLY A 333 1.41 -15.31 -5.09
C GLY A 333 2.70 -14.65 -4.60
N ILE A 334 3.06 -14.81 -3.32
CA ILE A 334 4.33 -14.32 -2.78
C ILE A 334 5.35 -15.47 -2.79
N ASN A 335 6.53 -15.21 -3.35
CA ASN A 335 7.63 -16.18 -3.32
C ASN A 335 7.99 -16.54 -1.88
N GLY A 336 8.00 -17.82 -1.56
CA GLY A 336 8.22 -18.36 -0.22
C GLY A 336 6.94 -18.77 0.53
N TRP A 337 5.75 -18.42 0.04
CA TRP A 337 4.51 -18.96 0.58
C TRP A 337 4.31 -20.43 0.16
N THR A 338 3.84 -21.26 1.10
CA THR A 338 3.37 -22.62 0.80
C THR A 338 2.14 -22.94 1.61
N GLU A 339 1.18 -23.65 1.04
CA GLU A 339 -0.02 -24.08 1.72
C GLU A 339 0.28 -25.00 2.93
N ALA A 340 1.36 -25.77 2.84
CA ALA A 340 1.78 -26.69 3.91
C ALA A 340 2.15 -25.94 5.20
N GLN A 341 2.73 -24.74 5.08
CA GLN A 341 3.12 -23.90 6.21
C GLN A 341 2.02 -22.91 6.64
N ASP A 342 1.08 -22.59 5.75
CA ASP A 342 0.03 -21.61 6.00
C ASP A 342 -1.10 -22.21 6.86
N LYS A 343 -0.75 -22.62 8.07
CA LYS A 343 -1.66 -23.24 9.02
C LYS A 343 -1.73 -22.43 10.31
N ARG A 344 -2.93 -22.09 10.71
CA ARG A 344 -3.18 -21.42 11.99
C ARG A 344 -3.20 -22.45 13.11
N LEU A 345 -2.88 -22.01 14.33
CA LEU A 345 -3.26 -22.74 15.53
C LEU A 345 -4.80 -22.84 15.58
N PRO A 346 -5.36 -24.00 15.93
CA PRO A 346 -6.81 -24.16 16.07
C PRO A 346 -7.35 -23.25 17.18
N GLN A 347 -8.58 -22.79 17.02
CA GLN A 347 -9.28 -22.10 18.10
C GLN A 347 -9.44 -23.05 19.30
N ASP A 348 -9.01 -22.59 20.47
CA ASP A 348 -9.15 -23.31 21.74
C ASP A 348 -9.30 -22.31 22.89
N VAL A 349 -10.55 -22.00 23.24
CA VAL A 349 -10.86 -21.01 24.28
C VAL A 349 -10.46 -21.50 25.68
N GLU A 350 -10.67 -22.78 25.98
CA GLU A 350 -10.34 -23.34 27.29
C GLU A 350 -8.81 -23.49 27.46
N GLY A 351 -8.11 -23.94 26.43
CA GLY A 351 -6.65 -23.93 26.40
C GLY A 351 -6.08 -22.51 26.54
N ALA A 352 -6.70 -21.51 25.90
CA ALA A 352 -6.30 -20.11 26.01
C ALA A 352 -6.48 -19.57 27.46
N LYS A 353 -7.57 -19.88 28.13
CA LYS A 353 -7.76 -19.53 29.56
C LYS A 353 -6.68 -20.16 30.44
N LYS A 354 -6.38 -21.43 30.20
CA LYS A 354 -5.31 -22.14 30.93
C LYS A 354 -3.96 -21.47 30.71
N LEU A 355 -3.63 -21.15 29.50
CA LEU A 355 -2.35 -20.46 29.17
C LEU A 355 -2.24 -19.10 29.86
N LEU A 356 -3.33 -18.32 29.95
CA LEU A 356 -3.34 -17.06 30.70
C LEU A 356 -3.17 -17.30 32.21
N ALA A 357 -3.85 -18.29 32.78
CA ALA A 357 -3.71 -18.64 34.19
C ALA A 357 -2.27 -19.07 34.51
N ASP A 358 -1.68 -19.94 33.68
CA ASP A 358 -0.29 -20.42 33.81
C ASP A 358 0.73 -19.28 33.66
N ALA A 359 0.38 -18.21 32.91
CA ALA A 359 1.18 -17.00 32.77
C ALA A 359 0.96 -15.98 33.92
N GLY A 360 0.09 -16.29 34.90
CA GLY A 360 -0.20 -15.42 36.06
C GLY A 360 -1.37 -14.45 35.87
N TYR A 361 -2.21 -14.67 34.83
CA TYR A 361 -3.39 -13.83 34.54
C TYR A 361 -4.70 -14.65 34.52
N PRO A 362 -5.07 -15.36 35.63
CA PRO A 362 -6.24 -16.26 35.63
C PRO A 362 -7.57 -15.55 35.37
N ASN A 363 -7.65 -14.25 35.67
CA ASN A 363 -8.83 -13.42 35.45
C ASN A 363 -8.68 -12.49 34.22
N GLY A 364 -7.64 -12.71 33.38
CA GLY A 364 -7.31 -11.82 32.29
C GLY A 364 -6.78 -10.45 32.74
N PHE A 365 -6.87 -9.47 31.85
CA PHE A 365 -6.45 -8.08 32.09
C PHE A 365 -7.09 -7.14 31.06
N GLU A 366 -6.93 -5.82 31.29
CA GLU A 366 -7.36 -4.82 30.30
C GLU A 366 -6.17 -4.33 29.47
N VAL A 367 -6.39 -4.12 28.17
CA VAL A 367 -5.41 -3.51 27.26
C VAL A 367 -6.12 -2.75 26.13
N THR A 368 -5.54 -1.62 25.71
CA THR A 368 -6.05 -0.89 24.54
C THR A 368 -5.57 -1.55 23.26
N MET A 369 -6.50 -1.72 22.31
CA MET A 369 -6.22 -2.11 20.93
C MET A 369 -6.41 -0.91 20.02
N ASN A 370 -5.36 -0.52 19.31
CA ASN A 370 -5.44 0.50 18.26
C ASN A 370 -5.85 -0.14 16.94
N CYS A 371 -6.82 0.45 16.27
CA CYS A 371 -7.43 -0.07 15.05
C CYS A 371 -7.73 1.09 14.08
N PRO A 372 -7.41 0.98 12.79
CA PRO A 372 -7.95 1.91 11.82
C PRO A 372 -9.44 1.60 11.57
N ASN A 373 -10.17 2.57 11.02
CA ASN A 373 -11.59 2.41 10.66
C ASN A 373 -11.93 2.89 9.23
N ASP A 374 -10.91 3.25 8.47
CA ASP A 374 -11.01 3.73 7.09
C ASP A 374 -9.85 3.24 6.20
N ARG A 375 -9.21 2.11 6.57
CA ARG A 375 -8.01 1.62 5.87
C ARG A 375 -8.19 0.25 5.22
N TYR A 376 -8.72 -0.74 5.93
CA TYR A 376 -8.89 -2.11 5.45
C TYR A 376 -10.36 -2.45 5.34
N VAL A 377 -10.67 -3.53 4.60
CA VAL A 377 -12.05 -4.00 4.48
C VAL A 377 -12.57 -4.40 5.87
N ASN A 378 -13.62 -3.71 6.33
CA ASN A 378 -14.29 -3.97 7.62
C ASN A 378 -13.36 -3.96 8.85
N ASP A 379 -12.28 -3.16 8.82
CA ASP A 379 -11.27 -3.12 9.90
C ASP A 379 -11.87 -2.88 11.29
N GLY A 380 -12.76 -1.91 11.44
CA GLY A 380 -13.44 -1.66 12.72
C GLY A 380 -14.25 -2.86 13.21
N GLN A 381 -14.97 -3.56 12.33
CA GLN A 381 -15.75 -4.75 12.67
C GLN A 381 -14.85 -5.96 12.98
N ILE A 382 -13.71 -6.10 12.29
CA ILE A 382 -12.71 -7.11 12.62
C ILE A 382 -12.20 -6.89 14.05
N CYS A 383 -11.82 -5.65 14.39
CA CYS A 383 -11.32 -5.31 15.72
C CYS A 383 -12.39 -5.53 16.83
N GLN A 384 -13.65 -5.19 16.55
CA GLN A 384 -14.78 -5.49 17.45
C GLN A 384 -14.94 -6.99 17.68
N SER A 385 -14.84 -7.80 16.61
CA SER A 385 -14.91 -9.26 16.73
C SER A 385 -13.72 -9.83 17.51
N VAL A 386 -12.52 -9.31 17.30
CA VAL A 386 -11.33 -9.69 18.08
C VAL A 386 -11.54 -9.36 19.55
N ALA A 387 -12.04 -8.16 19.88
CA ALA A 387 -12.34 -7.76 21.26
C ALA A 387 -13.36 -8.70 21.92
N ALA A 388 -14.44 -9.04 21.21
CA ALA A 388 -15.45 -9.97 21.70
C ALA A 388 -14.90 -11.39 21.92
N ASN A 389 -14.01 -11.87 21.05
CA ASN A 389 -13.35 -13.17 21.22
C ASN A 389 -12.43 -13.18 22.45
N LEU A 390 -11.62 -12.14 22.63
CA LEU A 390 -10.70 -12.03 23.77
C LEU A 390 -11.43 -11.87 25.12
N ALA A 391 -12.61 -11.26 25.13
CA ALA A 391 -13.44 -11.18 26.32
C ALA A 391 -13.84 -12.58 26.88
N ARG A 392 -13.94 -13.59 26.02
CA ARG A 392 -14.25 -14.97 26.44
C ARG A 392 -13.16 -15.61 27.29
N ILE A 393 -11.94 -15.09 27.23
CA ILE A 393 -10.80 -15.54 28.05
C ILE A 393 -10.45 -14.53 29.15
N GLY A 394 -11.37 -13.60 29.48
CA GLY A 394 -11.18 -12.61 30.54
C GLY A 394 -10.39 -11.36 30.14
N VAL A 395 -9.94 -11.25 28.88
CA VAL A 395 -9.20 -10.07 28.40
C VAL A 395 -10.19 -9.01 27.92
N LYS A 396 -10.17 -7.84 28.57
CA LYS A 396 -10.98 -6.69 28.19
C LYS A 396 -10.21 -5.79 27.23
N ILE A 397 -10.71 -5.62 26.02
CA ILE A 397 -10.14 -4.74 25.04
C ILE A 397 -10.82 -3.36 25.09
N ASN A 398 -10.02 -2.32 25.34
CA ASN A 398 -10.43 -0.94 25.15
C ASN A 398 -10.13 -0.56 23.71
N LEU A 399 -11.15 -0.64 22.84
CA LEU A 399 -10.96 -0.43 21.40
C LEU A 399 -10.83 1.07 21.08
N ALA A 400 -9.66 1.48 20.56
CA ALA A 400 -9.40 2.79 19.99
C ALA A 400 -9.44 2.69 18.46
N ALA A 401 -10.63 2.91 17.89
CA ALA A 401 -10.84 2.91 16.43
C ALA A 401 -10.73 4.32 15.89
N GLU A 402 -9.73 4.59 15.04
CA GLU A 402 -9.35 5.91 14.56
C GLU A 402 -9.22 5.92 13.03
N THR A 403 -9.38 7.10 12.43
CA THR A 403 -9.05 7.25 11.00
C THR A 403 -7.56 7.04 10.77
N LYS A 404 -7.17 6.59 9.57
CA LYS A 404 -5.77 6.32 9.24
C LYS A 404 -4.87 7.54 9.42
N GLY A 405 -5.42 8.75 9.26
CA GLY A 405 -4.71 10.02 9.47
C GLY A 405 -4.25 10.22 10.91
N THR A 406 -5.02 9.75 11.89
CA THR A 406 -4.67 9.74 13.33
C THR A 406 -3.90 8.47 13.69
N TYR A 407 -4.36 7.33 13.18
CA TYR A 407 -3.84 6.01 13.49
C TYR A 407 -2.36 5.84 13.12
N PHE A 408 -1.97 6.09 11.85
CA PHE A 408 -0.59 5.86 11.41
C PHE A 408 0.45 6.71 12.14
N PRO A 409 0.29 8.03 12.30
CA PRO A 409 1.26 8.82 13.05
C PRO A 409 1.47 8.31 14.48
N LYS A 410 0.43 7.77 15.11
CA LYS A 410 0.49 7.21 16.46
C LYS A 410 1.28 5.90 16.49
N ILE A 411 0.86 4.90 15.69
CA ILE A 411 1.49 3.58 15.74
C ILE A 411 2.92 3.58 15.20
N LEU A 412 3.24 4.44 14.23
CA LEU A 412 4.59 4.57 13.70
C LEU A 412 5.60 5.11 14.73
N ARG A 413 5.12 5.85 15.74
CA ARG A 413 5.93 6.20 16.93
C ARG A 413 6.00 5.08 17.96
N ARG A 414 5.41 3.91 17.66
CA ARG A 414 5.24 2.79 18.59
C ARG A 414 4.43 3.16 19.83
N ASP A 415 3.56 4.17 19.73
CA ASP A 415 2.62 4.56 20.79
C ASP A 415 1.39 3.66 20.77
N THR A 416 1.61 2.37 21.00
CA THR A 416 0.61 1.30 20.95
C THR A 416 1.11 0.10 21.74
N SER A 417 0.19 -0.72 22.21
CA SER A 417 0.49 -2.01 22.86
C SER A 417 -0.05 -3.20 22.11
N PHE A 418 -1.19 -3.03 21.46
CA PHE A 418 -1.86 -4.04 20.67
C PHE A 418 -2.54 -3.35 19.49
N TYR A 419 -2.31 -3.82 18.27
CA TYR A 419 -2.76 -3.09 17.07
C TYR A 419 -3.10 -4.04 15.91
N LEU A 420 -3.96 -3.57 15.00
CA LEU A 420 -4.26 -4.24 13.75
C LEU A 420 -3.49 -3.57 12.61
N LEU A 421 -2.76 -4.35 11.81
CA LEU A 421 -2.07 -3.86 10.62
C LEU A 421 -2.30 -4.81 9.45
N GLY A 422 -2.11 -4.30 8.24
CA GLY A 422 -2.09 -5.09 7.02
C GLY A 422 -0.82 -4.81 6.23
N TRP A 423 -0.23 -5.83 5.63
CA TRP A 423 0.99 -5.71 4.85
C TRP A 423 0.86 -6.36 3.48
N THR A 424 1.23 -5.63 2.44
CA THR A 424 1.34 -6.12 1.06
C THR A 424 2.81 -6.16 0.66
N PRO A 425 3.40 -7.33 0.43
CA PRO A 425 4.78 -7.44 -0.04
C PRO A 425 4.89 -6.95 -1.50
N THR A 426 5.28 -5.71 -1.70
CA THR A 426 5.33 -5.06 -3.03
C THR A 426 6.45 -5.59 -3.93
N THR A 427 7.40 -6.34 -3.37
CA THR A 427 8.45 -7.03 -4.14
C THR A 427 8.04 -8.43 -4.62
N TYR A 428 6.87 -8.92 -4.21
CA TYR A 428 6.41 -10.31 -4.46
C TYR A 428 7.31 -11.38 -3.86
N ASP A 429 8.13 -11.01 -2.92
CA ASP A 429 9.08 -11.88 -2.21
C ASP A 429 8.87 -11.79 -0.71
N SER A 430 8.94 -12.93 -0.02
CA SER A 430 8.76 -13.02 1.44
C SER A 430 9.78 -12.18 2.22
N HIS A 431 10.97 -11.94 1.65
CA HIS A 431 11.97 -11.09 2.28
C HIS A 431 11.40 -9.70 2.64
N ASN A 432 10.51 -9.16 1.82
CA ASN A 432 9.86 -7.87 2.10
C ASN A 432 9.11 -7.86 3.44
N ALA A 433 8.30 -8.90 3.71
CA ALA A 433 7.57 -9.02 4.97
C ALA A 433 8.50 -9.41 6.14
N LEU A 434 9.46 -10.30 5.88
CA LEU A 434 10.45 -10.72 6.88
C LEU A 434 11.27 -9.52 7.38
N ASP A 435 11.81 -8.72 6.48
CA ASP A 435 12.63 -7.57 6.82
C ASP A 435 11.81 -6.43 7.48
N ALA A 436 10.66 -6.09 6.92
CA ALA A 436 9.86 -4.96 7.40
C ALA A 436 9.14 -5.24 8.73
N LEU A 437 8.65 -6.49 8.95
CA LEU A 437 7.74 -6.80 10.05
C LEU A 437 8.35 -7.70 11.12
N MET A 438 9.34 -8.53 10.81
CA MET A 438 9.80 -9.60 11.70
C MET A 438 11.24 -9.42 12.17
N ARG A 439 12.01 -8.58 11.49
CA ARG A 439 13.37 -8.23 11.89
C ARG A 439 13.35 -7.33 13.12
N CYS A 440 14.37 -7.42 13.99
CA CYS A 440 14.54 -6.53 15.14
C CYS A 440 14.60 -5.07 14.65
N PRO A 441 13.81 -4.15 15.24
CA PRO A 441 13.79 -2.77 14.76
C PRO A 441 15.11 -2.04 14.97
N ASP A 442 15.59 -1.41 13.91
CA ASP A 442 16.73 -0.48 13.94
C ASP A 442 16.36 0.81 13.17
N ASP A 443 16.15 1.91 13.90
CA ASP A 443 15.74 3.20 13.33
C ASP A 443 16.83 3.86 12.48
N LYS A 444 18.10 3.42 12.61
CA LYS A 444 19.22 3.93 11.80
C LYS A 444 19.23 3.32 10.41
N THR A 445 19.01 2.01 10.34
CA THR A 445 19.02 1.26 9.08
C THR A 445 17.65 1.20 8.43
N GLY A 446 16.57 1.29 9.20
CA GLY A 446 15.18 1.06 8.77
C GLY A 446 14.79 -0.41 8.80
N ASP A 447 15.64 -1.30 9.28
CA ASP A 447 15.32 -2.71 9.49
C ASP A 447 14.18 -2.82 10.50
N GLY A 448 13.24 -3.73 10.27
CA GLY A 448 12.08 -3.91 11.15
C GLY A 448 11.24 -2.64 11.34
N GLN A 449 11.24 -1.73 10.37
CA GLN A 449 10.60 -0.41 10.50
C GLN A 449 9.12 -0.52 10.86
N PHE A 450 8.41 -1.53 10.33
CA PHE A 450 7.00 -1.78 10.60
C PHE A 450 6.74 -2.90 11.63
N ASN A 451 7.79 -3.38 12.26
CA ASN A 451 7.69 -4.22 13.46
C ASN A 451 7.40 -3.34 14.69
N LEU A 452 6.17 -2.82 14.73
CA LEU A 452 5.77 -1.80 15.69
C LEU A 452 5.65 -2.33 17.12
N GLY A 453 5.49 -3.65 17.27
CA GLY A 453 5.52 -4.38 18.54
C GLY A 453 6.92 -4.73 19.02
N SER A 454 7.94 -4.43 18.22
CA SER A 454 9.36 -4.70 18.52
C SER A 454 9.64 -6.17 18.92
N TYR A 455 8.96 -7.12 18.26
CA TYR A 455 9.37 -8.52 18.29
C TYR A 455 10.84 -8.61 17.85
N CYS A 456 11.64 -9.45 18.49
CA CYS A 456 13.05 -9.57 18.16
C CYS A 456 13.55 -10.98 18.47
N ASN A 457 14.10 -11.65 17.45
CA ASN A 457 14.76 -12.93 17.57
C ASN A 457 16.08 -12.89 16.77
N PRO A 458 17.25 -12.89 17.45
CA PRO A 458 18.54 -12.78 16.78
C PRO A 458 18.82 -13.87 15.72
N LYS A 459 18.33 -15.09 15.96
CA LYS A 459 18.46 -16.19 14.98
C LYS A 459 17.67 -15.89 13.71
N LEU A 460 16.46 -15.32 13.86
CA LEU A 460 15.65 -14.90 12.72
C LEU A 460 16.31 -13.74 11.97
N ASP A 461 16.89 -12.77 12.67
CA ASP A 461 17.60 -11.63 12.05
C ASP A 461 18.78 -12.08 11.19
N GLU A 462 19.59 -13.01 11.71
CA GLU A 462 20.70 -13.60 10.95
C GLU A 462 20.19 -14.31 9.68
N LEU A 463 19.10 -15.07 9.83
CA LEU A 463 18.52 -15.81 8.72
C LEU A 463 17.92 -14.87 7.64
N ILE A 464 17.25 -13.78 8.06
CA ILE A 464 16.74 -12.75 7.14
C ILE A 464 17.89 -12.12 6.34
N GLY A 465 19.02 -11.85 7.00
CA GLY A 465 20.23 -11.36 6.32
C GLY A 465 20.77 -12.34 5.27
N LYS A 466 20.77 -13.64 5.56
CA LYS A 466 21.17 -14.69 4.61
C LYS A 466 20.19 -14.83 3.44
N ILE A 467 18.88 -14.79 3.71
CA ILE A 467 17.82 -14.83 2.67
C ILE A 467 18.00 -13.69 1.66
N LYS A 468 18.37 -12.51 2.14
CA LYS A 468 18.59 -11.33 1.33
C LYS A 468 19.76 -11.48 0.36
N SER A 469 20.86 -12.07 0.83
CA SER A 469 22.11 -12.19 0.07
C SER A 469 22.20 -13.45 -0.79
N SER A 470 21.41 -14.49 -0.50
CA SER A 470 21.46 -15.76 -1.26
C SER A 470 20.85 -15.62 -2.65
N THR A 471 21.60 -16.02 -3.67
CA THR A 471 21.19 -16.12 -5.07
C THR A 471 20.78 -17.56 -5.46
N ASP A 472 21.12 -18.55 -4.64
CA ASP A 472 20.64 -19.92 -4.82
C ASP A 472 19.17 -20.03 -4.42
N LYS A 473 18.32 -20.34 -5.38
CA LYS A 473 16.87 -20.40 -5.17
C LYS A 473 16.44 -21.48 -4.18
N THR A 474 17.08 -22.63 -4.21
CA THR A 474 16.71 -23.77 -3.36
C THR A 474 17.08 -23.51 -1.91
N GLU A 475 18.32 -23.09 -1.68
CA GLU A 475 18.81 -22.70 -0.36
C GLU A 475 17.97 -21.54 0.21
N ARG A 476 17.71 -20.52 -0.61
CA ARG A 476 16.92 -19.37 -0.22
C ARG A 476 15.50 -19.74 0.20
N MET A 477 14.84 -20.65 -0.54
CA MET A 477 13.50 -21.14 -0.19
C MET A 477 13.51 -21.94 1.12
N ALA A 478 14.54 -22.73 1.38
CA ALA A 478 14.70 -23.46 2.65
C ALA A 478 14.86 -22.48 3.83
N MET A 479 15.66 -21.43 3.66
CA MET A 479 15.84 -20.37 4.68
C MET A 479 14.54 -19.59 4.93
N ILE A 480 13.79 -19.25 3.89
CA ILE A 480 12.48 -18.57 4.06
C ILE A 480 11.51 -19.47 4.86
N LYS A 481 11.49 -20.75 4.56
CA LYS A 481 10.68 -21.72 5.29
C LYS A 481 11.07 -21.79 6.77
N GLU A 482 12.36 -21.83 7.07
CA GLU A 482 12.86 -21.83 8.45
C GLU A 482 12.50 -20.52 9.17
N ALA A 483 12.65 -19.37 8.50
CA ALA A 483 12.31 -18.06 9.04
C ALA A 483 10.83 -17.97 9.47
N PHE A 484 9.90 -18.44 8.64
CA PHE A 484 8.49 -18.50 9.02
C PHE A 484 8.20 -19.48 10.14
N THR A 485 8.93 -20.61 10.21
CA THR A 485 8.82 -21.56 11.32
C THR A 485 9.24 -20.92 12.65
N ILE A 486 10.39 -20.26 12.69
CA ILE A 486 10.87 -19.55 13.91
C ILE A 486 9.86 -18.50 14.35
N HIS A 487 9.40 -17.64 13.42
CA HIS A 487 8.44 -16.58 13.73
C HIS A 487 7.10 -17.14 14.23
N GLY A 488 6.59 -18.19 13.59
CA GLY A 488 5.35 -18.87 13.98
C GLY A 488 5.47 -19.53 15.35
N ASP A 489 6.57 -20.23 15.61
CA ASP A 489 6.84 -20.87 16.92
C ASP A 489 6.92 -19.83 18.02
N ASP A 490 7.51 -18.66 17.78
CA ASP A 490 7.57 -17.57 18.75
C ASP A 490 6.23 -16.83 18.92
N ILE A 491 5.28 -17.02 18.00
CA ILE A 491 4.05 -16.23 17.92
C ILE A 491 4.39 -14.73 17.92
N GLY A 492 5.28 -14.33 17.02
CA GLY A 492 5.77 -12.96 16.92
C GLY A 492 4.66 -11.97 16.55
N HIS A 493 3.72 -12.39 15.69
CA HIS A 493 2.48 -11.69 15.31
C HIS A 493 1.33 -12.69 15.28
N LEU A 494 0.09 -12.18 15.18
CA LEU A 494 -1.11 -13.00 15.00
C LEU A 494 -1.67 -12.77 13.59
N PRO A 495 -1.27 -13.54 12.56
CA PRO A 495 -1.89 -13.47 11.24
C PRO A 495 -3.38 -13.76 11.34
N LEU A 496 -4.22 -13.01 10.65
CA LEU A 496 -5.66 -13.22 10.60
C LEU A 496 -6.08 -13.82 9.26
N HIS A 497 -6.02 -13.04 8.20
CA HIS A 497 -6.46 -13.47 6.87
C HIS A 497 -5.84 -12.62 5.74
N GLN A 498 -5.86 -13.14 4.52
CA GLN A 498 -5.83 -12.34 3.30
C GLN A 498 -7.26 -11.92 2.96
N GLN A 499 -7.47 -10.62 2.69
CA GLN A 499 -8.75 -10.12 2.22
C GLN A 499 -8.86 -10.26 0.69
N SER A 500 -10.08 -10.35 0.15
CA SER A 500 -10.29 -10.23 -1.28
C SER A 500 -10.46 -8.75 -1.65
N LEU A 501 -9.93 -8.36 -2.79
CA LEU A 501 -10.23 -7.07 -3.39
C LEU A 501 -11.65 -7.08 -3.94
N ALA A 502 -12.42 -6.02 -3.67
CA ALA A 502 -13.72 -5.79 -4.26
C ALA A 502 -13.80 -4.32 -4.68
N TRP A 503 -13.74 -4.06 -5.99
CA TRP A 503 -13.86 -2.74 -6.56
C TRP A 503 -15.24 -2.60 -7.22
N GLY A 504 -15.99 -1.56 -6.84
CA GLY A 504 -17.23 -1.21 -7.52
C GLY A 504 -16.91 -0.37 -8.74
N VAL A 505 -17.43 -0.74 -9.89
CA VAL A 505 -17.06 -0.14 -11.18
C VAL A 505 -18.34 0.13 -11.98
N SER A 506 -18.49 1.37 -12.47
CA SER A 506 -19.49 1.68 -13.48
C SER A 506 -19.29 0.82 -14.73
N LYS A 507 -20.34 0.24 -15.29
CA LYS A 507 -20.27 -0.54 -16.54
C LYS A 507 -19.77 0.28 -17.75
N LYS A 508 -19.65 1.60 -17.58
CA LYS A 508 -19.02 2.50 -18.57
C LYS A 508 -17.50 2.54 -18.46
N VAL A 509 -16.90 1.96 -17.42
CA VAL A 509 -15.45 2.01 -17.19
C VAL A 509 -14.86 0.61 -17.28
N ALA A 510 -13.82 0.45 -18.10
CA ALA A 510 -12.94 -0.70 -18.08
C ALA A 510 -11.68 -0.35 -17.28
N LEU A 511 -11.23 -1.27 -16.45
CA LEU A 511 -10.00 -1.13 -15.68
C LEU A 511 -9.32 -2.49 -15.47
N THR A 512 -8.09 -2.47 -14.99
CA THR A 512 -7.37 -3.67 -14.54
C THR A 512 -7.22 -3.62 -13.03
N GLN A 513 -7.80 -4.60 -12.32
CA GLN A 513 -7.57 -4.80 -10.90
C GLN A 513 -6.30 -5.63 -10.71
N ARG A 514 -5.36 -5.11 -9.94
CA ARG A 514 -4.10 -5.82 -9.59
C ARG A 514 -4.18 -6.33 -8.16
N ALA A 515 -3.56 -7.48 -7.90
CA ALA A 515 -3.58 -8.10 -6.58
C ALA A 515 -2.76 -7.32 -5.51
N ASP A 516 -1.89 -6.38 -5.92
CA ASP A 516 -1.22 -5.44 -5.03
C ASP A 516 -2.10 -4.26 -4.58
N ASN A 517 -3.33 -4.20 -5.10
CA ASN A 517 -4.31 -3.14 -4.87
C ASN A 517 -3.87 -1.74 -5.37
N PHE A 518 -2.91 -1.68 -6.29
CA PHE A 518 -2.60 -0.42 -6.96
C PHE A 518 -3.62 -0.14 -8.06
N MET A 519 -3.96 1.14 -8.22
CA MET A 519 -4.96 1.64 -9.17
C MET A 519 -4.30 2.54 -10.23
N PRO A 520 -3.66 1.97 -11.27
CA PRO A 520 -3.02 2.77 -12.31
C PRO A 520 -4.08 3.40 -13.23
N PHE A 521 -4.22 4.71 -13.20
CA PHE A 521 -5.16 5.46 -14.04
C PHE A 521 -4.85 5.30 -15.54
N LYS A 522 -3.59 5.03 -15.88
CA LYS A 522 -3.15 4.75 -17.26
C LYS A 522 -3.85 3.51 -17.89
N TRP A 523 -4.52 2.68 -17.08
CA TRP A 523 -5.25 1.48 -17.52
C TRP A 523 -6.77 1.57 -17.30
N MET A 524 -7.29 2.74 -16.97
CA MET A 524 -8.73 2.98 -16.87
C MET A 524 -9.23 3.66 -18.12
N SER A 525 -10.30 3.18 -18.73
CA SER A 525 -10.87 3.79 -19.91
C SER A 525 -12.40 3.86 -19.84
N ILE A 526 -12.97 4.94 -20.36
CA ILE A 526 -14.40 5.10 -20.54
C ILE A 526 -14.77 4.38 -21.82
N GLN A 527 -15.67 3.42 -21.72
CA GLN A 527 -16.19 2.67 -22.86
C GLN A 527 -17.29 3.46 -23.57
N ALA A 528 -17.33 3.37 -24.89
CA ALA A 528 -18.47 3.87 -25.64
C ALA A 528 -19.74 3.13 -25.20
N PRO A 529 -20.90 3.82 -25.13
CA PRO A 529 -22.16 3.15 -24.84
C PRO A 529 -22.34 1.98 -25.83
N VAL A 530 -22.58 0.79 -25.30
CA VAL A 530 -22.99 -0.34 -26.13
C VAL A 530 -24.30 0.11 -26.80
N LYS A 531 -24.27 0.28 -28.12
CA LYS A 531 -25.50 0.54 -28.86
C LYS A 531 -26.45 -0.65 -28.61
N PRO A 532 -27.72 -0.39 -28.25
CA PRO A 532 -28.72 -1.44 -28.01
C PRO A 532 -28.94 -2.30 -29.24
#